data_24a96bd5a8a6a433901317e9514ec2e2
#
_entry.id   24a96bd5a8a6a433901317e9514ec2e2
#
_cell.length_a   1.000
_cell.length_b   1.000
_cell.length_c   1.000
_cell.angle_alpha   90.00
_cell.angle_beta   90.00
_cell.angle_gamma   90.00
#
_symmetry.space_group_name_H-M   'P 1'
#
loop_
_entity.id
_entity.type
_entity.pdbx_description
1 polymer ?
#
loop_
_entity_poly.entity_id
_entity_poly.type
_entity_poly.pdbx_seq_one_letter_code
_entity_poly.pdbx_strand_id
1 'polypeptide(L)'
;MARKPKFDPTGRAAKLFAALLALCVWQLAAVLIHNRLLLVGPVQVARRVIELLGEKTTWEALGFTFGRISLGFFLAFLAALVLAALSARFPWAETLLRPYILAVQTVPVASFIVIALLWLSSRRISAFIAFLMVLPVLYANALQGIREADPQLLEMARVFRLSGLRRVRCIILPSLAPYLKSACHVALGLCWKAGVAAEVMAVANRSVGGMLYDAKVYLEISDLFAWTVLLVAVSILFEKAFLWLLDLCVNRAIRWEG
;
A
#
# COMPACT_ATOMS: atom_id res chain seq x y z
N MET A 1 14.60 20.99 45.04
CA MET A 1 13.82 21.35 43.83
C MET A 1 13.55 20.09 43.05
N ALA A 2 12.34 19.53 43.15
CA ALA A 2 11.96 18.30 42.45
C ALA A 2 11.66 18.65 40.97
N ARG A 3 12.42 18.05 40.06
CA ARG A 3 12.21 18.16 38.61
C ARG A 3 10.87 17.53 38.24
N LYS A 4 9.87 18.32 37.87
CA LYS A 4 8.60 17.82 37.31
C LYS A 4 8.91 16.92 36.10
N PRO A 5 8.32 15.72 36.00
CA PRO A 5 8.53 14.87 34.84
C PRO A 5 8.05 15.63 33.58
N LYS A 6 8.97 15.88 32.64
CA LYS A 6 8.62 16.41 31.33
C LYS A 6 7.77 15.35 30.63
N PHE A 7 6.50 15.67 30.40
CA PHE A 7 5.62 14.84 29.58
C PHE A 7 6.25 14.78 28.17
N ASP A 8 6.76 13.61 27.80
CA ASP A 8 7.30 13.38 26.46
C ASP A 8 6.13 12.96 25.54
N PRO A 9 5.64 13.88 24.66
CA PRO A 9 4.48 13.61 23.81
C PRO A 9 4.75 12.54 22.76
N THR A 10 6.01 12.11 22.59
CA THR A 10 6.41 11.09 21.61
C THR A 10 6.67 9.73 22.25
N GLY A 11 6.61 9.65 23.56
CA GLY A 11 6.85 8.44 24.35
C GLY A 11 5.81 7.33 24.08
N ARG A 12 6.21 6.06 24.28
CA ARG A 12 5.30 4.90 24.17
C ARG A 12 4.05 5.05 25.03
N ALA A 13 4.18 5.65 26.21
CA ALA A 13 3.06 5.91 27.11
C ALA A 13 2.05 6.89 26.52
N ALA A 14 2.49 7.97 25.85
CA ALA A 14 1.61 8.91 25.19
C ALA A 14 0.85 8.29 24.00
N LYS A 15 1.50 7.43 23.22
CA LYS A 15 0.85 6.69 22.13
C LYS A 15 -0.19 5.69 22.64
N LEU A 16 0.11 4.97 23.72
CA LEU A 16 -0.85 4.07 24.37
C LEU A 16 -2.04 4.83 24.94
N PHE A 17 -1.80 5.96 25.62
CA PHE A 17 -2.85 6.81 26.14
C PHE A 17 -3.76 7.33 25.03
N ALA A 18 -3.20 7.80 23.93
CA ALA A 18 -3.96 8.27 22.77
C ALA A 18 -4.82 7.14 22.15
N ALA A 19 -4.28 5.94 22.03
CA ALA A 19 -5.02 4.78 21.53
C ALA A 19 -6.16 4.37 22.47
N LEU A 20 -5.91 4.32 23.79
CA LEU A 20 -6.94 4.04 24.77
C LEU A 20 -8.03 5.11 24.80
N LEU A 21 -7.66 6.38 24.72
CA LEU A 21 -8.60 7.48 24.64
C LEU A 21 -9.51 7.36 23.40
N ALA A 22 -8.93 7.06 22.23
CA ALA A 22 -9.68 6.86 21.01
C ALA A 22 -10.68 5.68 21.13
N LEU A 23 -10.26 4.57 21.72
CA LEU A 23 -11.14 3.42 21.97
C LEU A 23 -12.25 3.75 22.98
N CYS A 24 -11.95 4.50 24.04
CA CYS A 24 -12.95 4.97 25.01
C CYS A 24 -13.98 5.90 24.35
N VAL A 25 -13.52 6.87 23.54
CA VAL A 25 -14.42 7.77 22.81
C VAL A 25 -15.31 6.99 21.84
N TRP A 26 -14.75 6.02 21.12
CA TRP A 26 -15.54 5.15 20.23
C TRP A 26 -16.56 4.31 21.02
N GLN A 27 -16.15 3.69 22.14
CA GLN A 27 -17.09 2.93 22.99
C GLN A 27 -18.19 3.81 23.56
N LEU A 28 -17.86 5.01 24.02
CA LEU A 28 -18.82 5.97 24.53
C LEU A 28 -19.84 6.38 23.46
N ALA A 29 -19.36 6.70 22.26
CA ALA A 29 -20.22 7.02 21.12
C ALA A 29 -21.19 5.87 20.79
N ALA A 30 -20.69 4.62 20.77
CA ALA A 30 -21.53 3.45 20.52
C ALA A 30 -22.61 3.23 21.60
N VAL A 31 -22.30 3.53 22.86
CA VAL A 31 -23.26 3.46 23.97
C VAL A 31 -24.29 4.59 23.88
N LEU A 32 -23.88 5.81 23.55
CA LEU A 32 -24.78 6.96 23.45
C LEU A 32 -25.77 6.86 22.29
N ILE A 33 -25.31 6.35 21.14
CA ILE A 33 -26.17 6.19 19.95
C ILE A 33 -27.23 5.10 20.17
N HIS A 34 -27.01 4.12 21.06
CA HIS A 34 -27.93 3.05 21.42
C HIS A 34 -28.56 2.28 20.22
N ASN A 35 -28.04 2.48 19.02
CA ASN A 35 -28.53 1.83 17.80
C ASN A 35 -27.40 1.00 17.15
N ARG A 36 -27.50 -0.32 17.31
CA ARG A 36 -26.50 -1.28 16.77
C ARG A 36 -26.45 -1.29 15.24
N LEU A 37 -27.47 -0.78 14.56
CA LEU A 37 -27.49 -0.64 13.10
C LEU A 37 -26.69 0.59 12.61
N LEU A 38 -26.34 1.52 13.50
CA LEU A 38 -25.58 2.72 13.16
C LEU A 38 -24.11 2.61 13.60
N LEU A 39 -23.89 2.17 14.83
CA LEU A 39 -22.52 2.10 15.38
C LEU A 39 -22.37 0.94 16.36
N VAL A 40 -21.37 0.10 16.10
CA VAL A 40 -20.98 -1.03 16.95
C VAL A 40 -19.76 -0.66 17.78
N GLY A 41 -19.75 -1.03 19.06
CA GLY A 41 -18.64 -0.74 19.95
C GLY A 41 -17.41 -1.64 19.68
N PRO A 42 -16.20 -1.16 20.03
CA PRO A 42 -14.94 -1.88 19.79
C PRO A 42 -14.91 -3.29 20.43
N VAL A 43 -15.56 -3.50 21.56
CA VAL A 43 -15.66 -4.82 22.22
C VAL A 43 -16.42 -5.83 21.36
N GLN A 44 -17.54 -5.41 20.76
CA GLN A 44 -18.32 -6.27 19.86
C GLN A 44 -17.56 -6.58 18.59
N VAL A 45 -16.88 -5.58 18.02
CA VAL A 45 -16.00 -5.76 16.85
C VAL A 45 -14.87 -6.75 17.16
N ALA A 46 -14.19 -6.60 18.30
CA ALA A 46 -13.13 -7.51 18.69
C ALA A 46 -13.61 -8.96 18.83
N ARG A 47 -14.79 -9.16 19.45
CA ARG A 47 -15.42 -10.48 19.56
C ARG A 47 -15.70 -11.07 18.18
N ARG A 48 -16.28 -10.27 17.28
CA ARG A 48 -16.60 -10.72 15.91
C ARG A 48 -15.35 -11.05 15.11
N VAL A 49 -14.26 -10.27 15.26
CA VAL A 49 -12.96 -10.60 14.67
C VAL A 49 -12.46 -11.97 15.12
N ILE A 50 -12.58 -12.30 16.41
CA ILE A 50 -12.14 -13.61 16.93
C ILE A 50 -13.00 -14.74 16.32
N GLU A 51 -14.32 -14.54 16.21
CA GLU A 51 -15.22 -15.51 15.60
C GLU A 51 -14.84 -15.75 14.12
N LEU A 52 -14.66 -14.67 13.35
CA LEU A 52 -14.25 -14.74 11.93
C LEU A 52 -12.90 -15.44 11.73
N LEU A 53 -11.94 -15.23 12.63
CA LEU A 53 -10.64 -15.91 12.55
C LEU A 53 -10.73 -17.43 12.71
N GLY A 54 -11.79 -17.94 13.33
CA GLY A 54 -12.10 -19.36 13.42
C GLY A 54 -12.73 -19.96 12.15
N GLU A 55 -13.21 -19.12 11.23
CA GLU A 55 -13.89 -19.56 10.01
C GLU A 55 -12.90 -19.77 8.85
N LYS A 56 -12.98 -20.90 8.16
CA LYS A 56 -12.14 -21.19 6.98
C LYS A 56 -12.41 -20.19 5.83
N THR A 57 -13.65 -19.77 5.68
CA THR A 57 -14.08 -18.79 4.68
C THR A 57 -13.36 -17.47 4.80
N THR A 58 -13.02 -17.04 6.02
CA THR A 58 -12.26 -15.82 6.31
C THR A 58 -10.85 -15.90 5.72
N TRP A 59 -10.14 -16.99 5.94
CA TRP A 59 -8.80 -17.18 5.42
C TRP A 59 -8.76 -17.32 3.91
N GLU A 60 -9.79 -17.95 3.31
CA GLU A 60 -9.95 -17.99 1.86
C GLU A 60 -10.15 -16.58 1.29
N ALA A 61 -11.04 -15.78 1.87
CA ALA A 61 -11.29 -14.40 1.42
C ALA A 61 -10.05 -13.50 1.57
N LEU A 62 -9.37 -13.57 2.72
CA LEU A 62 -8.12 -12.86 2.94
C LEU A 62 -7.03 -13.29 1.95
N GLY A 63 -6.88 -14.58 1.71
CA GLY A 63 -5.91 -15.12 0.77
C GLY A 63 -6.17 -14.67 -0.68
N PHE A 64 -7.42 -14.67 -1.11
CA PHE A 64 -7.80 -14.19 -2.45
C PHE A 64 -7.54 -12.70 -2.63
N THR A 65 -7.97 -11.88 -1.69
CA THR A 65 -7.74 -10.43 -1.74
C THR A 65 -6.25 -10.12 -1.68
N PHE A 66 -5.52 -10.74 -0.75
CA PHE A 66 -4.07 -10.60 -0.61
C PHE A 66 -3.33 -10.94 -1.91
N GLY A 67 -3.62 -12.10 -2.49
CA GLY A 67 -2.94 -12.55 -3.71
C GLY A 67 -3.15 -11.62 -4.90
N ARG A 68 -4.37 -11.11 -5.08
CA ARG A 68 -4.70 -10.21 -6.20
C ARG A 68 -4.08 -8.83 -6.04
N ILE A 69 -4.22 -8.24 -4.85
CA ILE A 69 -3.69 -6.90 -4.58
C ILE A 69 -2.17 -6.93 -4.64
N SER A 70 -1.54 -7.95 -4.03
CA SER A 70 -0.09 -8.13 -4.10
C SER A 70 0.40 -8.33 -5.53
N LEU A 71 -0.30 -9.12 -6.35
CA LEU A 71 0.04 -9.28 -7.77
C LEU A 71 0.00 -7.95 -8.51
N GLY A 72 -1.06 -7.15 -8.32
CA GLY A 72 -1.18 -5.82 -8.91
C GLY A 72 -0.04 -4.89 -8.50
N PHE A 73 0.30 -4.89 -7.19
CA PHE A 73 1.41 -4.13 -6.66
C PHE A 73 2.76 -4.53 -7.27
N PHE A 74 3.08 -5.83 -7.29
CA PHE A 74 4.36 -6.30 -7.84
C PHE A 74 4.49 -6.03 -9.33
N LEU A 75 3.41 -6.19 -10.09
CA LEU A 75 3.41 -5.83 -11.52
C LEU A 75 3.64 -4.33 -11.72
N ALA A 76 2.99 -3.48 -10.92
CA ALA A 76 3.21 -2.04 -10.96
C ALA A 76 4.64 -1.66 -10.55
N PHE A 77 5.18 -2.30 -9.53
CA PHE A 77 6.54 -2.07 -9.05
C PHE A 77 7.58 -2.37 -10.14
N LEU A 78 7.49 -3.53 -10.78
CA LEU A 78 8.40 -3.90 -11.87
C LEU A 78 8.22 -3.00 -13.08
N ALA A 79 6.98 -2.74 -13.49
CA ALA A 79 6.70 -1.84 -14.61
C ALA A 79 7.21 -0.42 -14.34
N ALA A 80 7.01 0.13 -13.14
CA ALA A 80 7.50 1.45 -12.76
C ALA A 80 9.01 1.56 -12.84
N LEU A 81 9.75 0.56 -12.36
CA LEU A 81 11.22 0.54 -12.43
C LEU A 81 11.71 0.51 -13.88
N VAL A 82 11.11 -0.33 -14.72
CA VAL A 82 11.46 -0.41 -16.15
C VAL A 82 11.15 0.90 -16.87
N LEU A 83 9.95 1.44 -16.66
CA LEU A 83 9.54 2.71 -17.29
C LEU A 83 10.38 3.89 -16.80
N ALA A 84 10.73 3.95 -15.51
CA ALA A 84 11.61 4.97 -14.95
C ALA A 84 13.03 4.88 -15.53
N ALA A 85 13.59 3.68 -15.64
CA ALA A 85 14.89 3.47 -16.26
C ALA A 85 14.89 3.86 -17.74
N LEU A 86 13.81 3.55 -18.46
CA LEU A 86 13.62 3.93 -19.87
C LEU A 86 13.54 5.45 -20.02
N SER A 87 12.74 6.12 -19.19
CA SER A 87 12.57 7.57 -19.19
C SER A 87 13.84 8.32 -18.78
N ALA A 88 14.60 7.77 -17.85
CA ALA A 88 15.91 8.32 -17.45
C ALA A 88 16.94 8.24 -18.60
N ARG A 89 16.84 7.20 -19.44
CA ARG A 89 17.77 7.00 -20.59
C ARG A 89 17.30 7.73 -21.85
N PHE A 90 15.99 7.83 -22.07
CA PHE A 90 15.41 8.37 -23.28
C PHE A 90 14.35 9.43 -22.94
N PRO A 91 14.64 10.75 -23.11
CA PRO A 91 13.70 11.84 -22.80
C PRO A 91 12.36 11.74 -23.53
N TRP A 92 12.35 11.19 -24.75
CA TRP A 92 11.11 10.98 -25.52
C TRP A 92 10.13 10.02 -24.82
N ALA A 93 10.65 9.01 -24.09
CA ALA A 93 9.82 8.06 -23.36
C ALA A 93 9.06 8.74 -22.20
N GLU A 94 9.71 9.65 -21.49
CA GLU A 94 9.04 10.46 -20.47
C GLU A 94 7.95 11.35 -21.06
N THR A 95 8.25 12.02 -22.17
CA THR A 95 7.27 12.88 -22.87
C THR A 95 6.05 12.08 -23.30
N LEU A 96 6.26 10.86 -23.79
CA LEU A 96 5.18 9.96 -24.21
C LEU A 96 4.35 9.45 -23.02
N LEU A 97 4.99 9.09 -21.90
CA LEU A 97 4.32 8.53 -20.74
C LEU A 97 3.58 9.59 -19.90
N ARG A 98 4.05 10.82 -19.92
CA ARG A 98 3.52 11.92 -19.09
C ARG A 98 1.99 12.09 -19.15
N PRO A 99 1.34 12.14 -20.33
CA PRO A 99 -0.12 12.30 -20.40
C PRO A 99 -0.88 11.12 -19.78
N TYR A 100 -0.39 9.89 -19.93
CA TYR A 100 -1.03 8.69 -19.35
C TYR A 100 -0.90 8.67 -17.82
N ILE A 101 0.28 9.01 -17.31
CA ILE A 101 0.52 9.12 -15.87
C ILE A 101 -0.38 10.20 -15.25
N LEU A 102 -0.49 11.38 -15.87
CA LEU A 102 -1.39 12.45 -15.44
C LEU A 102 -2.86 12.01 -15.45
N ALA A 103 -3.31 11.36 -16.51
CA ALA A 103 -4.68 10.86 -16.60
C ALA A 103 -5.03 9.91 -15.47
N VAL A 104 -4.13 8.97 -15.14
CA VAL A 104 -4.35 8.04 -14.02
C VAL A 104 -4.39 8.76 -12.67
N GLN A 105 -3.59 9.81 -12.48
CA GLN A 105 -3.56 10.56 -11.22
C GLN A 105 -4.77 11.48 -11.03
N THR A 106 -5.38 11.97 -12.10
CA THR A 106 -6.46 12.97 -12.04
C THR A 106 -7.86 12.37 -12.09
N VAL A 107 -8.02 11.22 -12.76
CA VAL A 107 -9.33 10.58 -12.90
C VAL A 107 -9.71 9.87 -11.59
N PRO A 108 -10.95 10.05 -11.09
CA PRO A 108 -11.42 9.35 -9.90
C PRO A 108 -11.34 7.83 -10.06
N VAL A 109 -10.81 7.14 -9.02
CA VAL A 109 -10.63 5.68 -9.05
C VAL A 109 -11.94 4.93 -9.32
N ALA A 110 -13.07 5.42 -8.80
CA ALA A 110 -14.39 4.83 -9.04
C ALA A 110 -14.75 4.78 -10.52
N SER A 111 -14.42 5.83 -11.30
CA SER A 111 -14.66 5.87 -12.74
C SER A 111 -13.83 4.80 -13.46
N PHE A 112 -12.56 4.61 -13.07
CA PHE A 112 -11.73 3.53 -13.62
C PHE A 112 -12.29 2.15 -13.32
N ILE A 113 -12.80 1.93 -12.08
CA ILE A 113 -13.40 0.64 -11.70
C ILE A 113 -14.61 0.34 -12.60
N VAL A 114 -15.53 1.29 -12.75
CA VAL A 114 -16.74 1.11 -13.56
C VAL A 114 -16.39 0.83 -15.02
N ILE A 115 -15.48 1.59 -15.60
CA ILE A 115 -15.02 1.38 -16.97
C ILE A 115 -14.33 0.02 -17.12
N ALA A 116 -13.45 -0.35 -16.20
CA ALA A 116 -12.72 -1.60 -16.25
C ALA A 116 -13.63 -2.83 -16.13
N LEU A 117 -14.76 -2.72 -15.41
CA LEU A 117 -15.75 -3.79 -15.29
C LEU A 117 -16.45 -4.14 -16.62
N LEU A 118 -16.35 -3.27 -17.63
CA LEU A 118 -16.88 -3.60 -18.99
C LEU A 118 -16.01 -4.69 -19.68
N TRP A 119 -14.73 -4.79 -19.34
CA TRP A 119 -13.80 -5.71 -20.00
C TRP A 119 -13.18 -6.75 -19.07
N LEU A 120 -13.12 -6.45 -17.77
CA LEU A 120 -12.49 -7.32 -16.78
C LEU A 120 -13.53 -8.00 -15.90
N SER A 121 -13.29 -9.28 -15.63
CA SER A 121 -14.09 -10.02 -14.64
C SER A 121 -13.83 -9.50 -13.21
N SER A 122 -14.80 -9.64 -12.32
CA SER A 122 -14.70 -9.30 -10.89
C SER A 122 -13.47 -9.92 -10.20
N ARG A 123 -12.95 -11.03 -10.73
CA ARG A 123 -11.74 -11.68 -10.19
C ARG A 123 -10.45 -10.94 -10.49
N ARG A 124 -10.36 -10.17 -11.57
CA ARG A 124 -9.13 -9.51 -12.02
C ARG A 124 -9.11 -8.02 -11.71
N ILE A 125 -10.26 -7.47 -11.37
CA ILE A 125 -10.44 -6.02 -11.23
C ILE A 125 -9.54 -5.43 -10.12
N SER A 126 -9.44 -6.09 -8.94
CA SER A 126 -8.65 -5.59 -7.83
C SER A 126 -7.15 -5.53 -8.15
N ALA A 127 -6.61 -6.55 -8.85
CA ALA A 127 -5.23 -6.54 -9.30
C ALA A 127 -4.95 -5.44 -10.33
N PHE A 128 -5.87 -5.23 -11.26
CA PHE A 128 -5.74 -4.19 -12.28
C PHE A 128 -5.81 -2.78 -11.68
N ILE A 129 -6.78 -2.53 -10.80
CA ILE A 129 -6.93 -1.21 -10.15
C ILE A 129 -5.77 -0.94 -9.19
N ALA A 130 -5.31 -1.95 -8.44
CA ALA A 130 -4.11 -1.85 -7.62
C ALA A 130 -2.88 -1.48 -8.47
N PHE A 131 -2.67 -2.17 -9.59
CA PHE A 131 -1.61 -1.86 -10.55
C PHE A 131 -1.72 -0.40 -11.06
N LEU A 132 -2.90 -0.01 -11.52
CA LEU A 132 -3.12 1.30 -12.12
C LEU A 132 -2.84 2.45 -11.16
N MET A 133 -3.29 2.33 -9.90
CA MET A 133 -3.12 3.37 -8.87
C MET A 133 -1.68 3.48 -8.35
N VAL A 134 -0.97 2.37 -8.31
CA VAL A 134 0.40 2.31 -7.77
C VAL A 134 1.45 2.75 -8.79
N LEU A 135 1.25 2.42 -10.05
CA LEU A 135 2.21 2.66 -11.14
C LEU A 135 2.71 4.11 -11.20
N PRO A 136 1.86 5.16 -11.20
CA PRO A 136 2.31 6.55 -11.29
C PRO A 136 3.18 6.97 -10.12
N VAL A 137 2.81 6.54 -8.90
CA VAL A 137 3.53 6.90 -7.67
C VAL A 137 4.93 6.31 -7.67
N LEU A 138 5.04 5.03 -8.00
CA LEU A 138 6.33 4.34 -8.07
C LEU A 138 7.19 4.85 -9.23
N TYR A 139 6.60 5.08 -10.40
CA TYR A 139 7.29 5.61 -11.57
C TYR A 139 7.91 6.98 -11.31
N ALA A 140 7.13 7.93 -10.79
CA ALA A 140 7.61 9.29 -10.55
C ALA A 140 8.77 9.31 -9.53
N ASN A 141 8.63 8.58 -8.43
CA ASN A 141 9.67 8.52 -7.42
C ASN A 141 10.92 7.73 -7.88
N ALA A 142 10.72 6.65 -8.65
CA ALA A 142 11.84 5.90 -9.22
C ALA A 142 12.63 6.75 -10.22
N LEU A 143 11.94 7.48 -11.09
CA LEU A 143 12.58 8.38 -12.05
C LEU A 143 13.35 9.49 -11.34
N GLN A 144 12.76 10.10 -10.30
CA GLN A 144 13.43 11.09 -9.49
C GLN A 144 14.68 10.51 -8.81
N GLY A 145 14.58 9.36 -8.17
CA GLY A 145 15.73 8.72 -7.51
C GLY A 145 16.87 8.34 -8.46
N ILE A 146 16.55 7.97 -9.72
CA ILE A 146 17.60 7.74 -10.74
C ILE A 146 18.29 9.05 -11.14
N ARG A 147 17.56 10.16 -11.22
CA ARG A 147 18.08 11.48 -11.59
C ARG A 147 18.90 12.15 -10.50
N GLU A 148 18.63 11.82 -9.25
CA GLU A 148 19.38 12.31 -8.09
C GLU A 148 20.72 11.60 -7.88
N ALA A 149 21.12 10.67 -8.77
CA ALA A 149 22.44 10.09 -8.74
C ALA A 149 23.52 11.17 -8.98
N ASP A 150 24.51 11.24 -8.08
CA ASP A 150 25.55 12.28 -8.09
C ASP A 150 26.29 12.31 -9.44
N PRO A 151 26.27 13.45 -10.16
CA PRO A 151 26.96 13.61 -11.44
C PRO A 151 28.47 13.35 -11.34
N GLN A 152 29.10 13.74 -10.23
CA GLN A 152 30.54 13.54 -10.03
C GLN A 152 30.88 12.04 -9.93
N LEU A 153 30.06 11.26 -9.22
CA LEU A 153 30.23 9.81 -9.16
C LEU A 153 30.00 9.14 -10.53
N LEU A 154 29.07 9.67 -11.31
CA LEU A 154 28.81 9.17 -12.67
C LEU A 154 29.96 9.49 -13.63
N GLU A 155 30.61 10.65 -13.50
CA GLU A 155 31.81 11.01 -14.24
C GLU A 155 33.00 10.15 -13.84
N MET A 156 33.23 9.96 -12.55
CA MET A 156 34.26 9.05 -12.03
C MET A 156 34.07 7.64 -12.59
N ALA A 157 32.82 7.13 -12.59
CA ALA A 157 32.50 5.82 -13.14
C ALA A 157 32.81 5.70 -14.65
N ARG A 158 32.74 6.81 -15.40
CA ARG A 158 33.16 6.84 -16.82
C ARG A 158 34.67 6.81 -16.96
N VAL A 159 35.41 7.61 -16.17
CA VAL A 159 36.86 7.65 -16.18
C VAL A 159 37.46 6.28 -15.85
N PHE A 160 36.95 5.61 -14.82
CA PHE A 160 37.37 4.26 -14.41
C PHE A 160 36.76 3.14 -15.26
N ARG A 161 35.99 3.47 -16.30
CA ARG A 161 35.33 2.51 -17.22
C ARG A 161 34.55 1.42 -16.49
N LEU A 162 33.80 1.81 -15.43
CA LEU A 162 32.97 0.87 -14.71
C LEU A 162 31.89 0.26 -15.62
N SER A 163 31.69 -1.05 -15.51
CA SER A 163 30.62 -1.73 -16.25
C SER A 163 29.25 -1.16 -15.89
N GLY A 164 28.29 -1.21 -16.83
CA GLY A 164 26.96 -0.69 -16.61
C GLY A 164 26.28 -1.27 -15.37
N LEU A 165 26.48 -2.55 -15.10
CA LEU A 165 25.91 -3.23 -13.92
C LEU A 165 26.53 -2.70 -12.60
N ARG A 166 27.87 -2.50 -12.56
CA ARG A 166 28.54 -1.91 -11.40
C ARG A 166 28.07 -0.48 -11.16
N ARG A 167 27.94 0.33 -12.22
CA ARG A 167 27.42 1.70 -12.12
C ARG A 167 26.01 1.74 -11.54
N VAL A 168 25.10 0.86 -12.01
CA VAL A 168 23.75 0.75 -11.44
C VAL A 168 23.82 0.38 -9.98
N ARG A 169 24.62 -0.60 -9.61
CA ARG A 169 24.67 -1.15 -8.27
C ARG A 169 25.33 -0.22 -7.25
N CYS A 170 26.44 0.44 -7.62
CA CYS A 170 27.24 1.24 -6.70
C CYS A 170 26.82 2.71 -6.64
N ILE A 171 26.12 3.23 -7.68
CA ILE A 171 25.77 4.65 -7.75
C ILE A 171 24.25 4.82 -7.82
N ILE A 172 23.58 4.21 -8.83
CA ILE A 172 22.17 4.45 -9.06
C ILE A 172 21.30 3.82 -7.96
N LEU A 173 21.56 2.57 -7.59
CA LEU A 173 20.76 1.87 -6.60
C LEU A 173 20.79 2.51 -5.20
N PRO A 174 21.93 2.94 -4.65
CA PRO A 174 21.97 3.69 -3.39
C PRO A 174 21.23 5.02 -3.45
N SER A 175 21.30 5.75 -4.57
CA SER A 175 20.56 7.00 -4.77
C SER A 175 19.04 6.76 -4.90
N LEU A 176 18.63 5.70 -5.59
CA LEU A 176 17.25 5.31 -5.82
C LEU A 176 16.55 4.78 -4.54
N ALA A 177 17.29 4.05 -3.70
CA ALA A 177 16.73 3.30 -2.57
C ALA A 177 15.86 4.13 -1.61
N PRO A 178 16.25 5.34 -1.14
CA PRO A 178 15.42 6.14 -0.25
C PRO A 178 14.12 6.60 -0.91
N TYR A 179 14.17 6.98 -2.20
CA TYR A 179 12.99 7.36 -2.98
C TYR A 179 12.03 6.20 -3.16
N LEU A 180 12.56 5.04 -3.49
CA LEU A 180 11.78 3.82 -3.69
C LEU A 180 11.11 3.37 -2.39
N LYS A 181 11.82 3.43 -1.27
CA LYS A 181 11.27 3.09 0.04
C LYS A 181 10.14 4.02 0.44
N SER A 182 10.31 5.32 0.29
CA SER A 182 9.26 6.32 0.55
C SER A 182 8.04 6.12 -0.37
N ALA A 183 8.28 5.89 -1.65
CA ALA A 183 7.23 5.63 -2.62
C ALA A 183 6.46 4.35 -2.31
N CYS A 184 7.14 3.26 -1.93
CA CYS A 184 6.50 2.00 -1.56
C CYS A 184 5.62 2.14 -0.33
N HIS A 185 6.02 2.91 0.67
CA HIS A 185 5.20 3.18 1.84
C HIS A 185 3.85 3.81 1.48
N VAL A 186 3.84 4.82 0.62
CA VAL A 186 2.62 5.46 0.12
C VAL A 186 1.83 4.55 -0.82
N ALA A 187 2.52 3.90 -1.74
CA ALA A 187 1.93 3.05 -2.77
C ALA A 187 1.24 1.82 -2.19
N LEU A 188 1.80 1.20 -1.14
CA LEU A 188 1.18 0.05 -0.48
C LEU A 188 -0.15 0.43 0.17
N GLY A 189 -0.22 1.55 0.88
CA GLY A 189 -1.49 2.03 1.44
C GLY A 189 -2.54 2.33 0.37
N LEU A 190 -2.13 2.94 -0.75
CA LEU A 190 -3.00 3.24 -1.89
C LEU A 190 -3.49 1.96 -2.59
N CYS A 191 -2.60 0.99 -2.76
CA CYS A 191 -2.86 -0.32 -3.36
C CYS A 191 -4.03 -1.05 -2.66
N TRP A 192 -3.96 -1.17 -1.33
CA TRP A 192 -4.99 -1.81 -0.54
C TRP A 192 -6.32 -1.07 -0.60
N LYS A 193 -6.31 0.25 -0.44
CA LYS A 193 -7.53 1.06 -0.50
C LYS A 193 -8.23 0.92 -1.86
N ALA A 194 -7.49 1.07 -2.94
CA ALA A 194 -8.04 1.01 -4.29
C ALA A 194 -8.46 -0.41 -4.69
N GLY A 195 -7.65 -1.42 -4.35
CA GLY A 195 -7.93 -2.81 -4.68
C GLY A 195 -9.18 -3.35 -3.99
N VAL A 196 -9.35 -3.05 -2.70
CA VAL A 196 -10.56 -3.45 -1.96
C VAL A 196 -11.78 -2.66 -2.42
N ALA A 197 -11.65 -1.36 -2.69
CA ALA A 197 -12.76 -0.59 -3.27
C ALA A 197 -13.24 -1.20 -4.59
N ALA A 198 -12.31 -1.67 -5.42
CA ALA A 198 -12.64 -2.37 -6.66
C ALA A 198 -13.36 -3.70 -6.41
N GLU A 199 -12.96 -4.47 -5.40
CA GLU A 199 -13.66 -5.71 -5.02
C GLU A 199 -15.08 -5.46 -4.52
N VAL A 200 -15.27 -4.42 -3.70
CA VAL A 200 -16.60 -4.02 -3.19
C VAL A 200 -17.51 -3.60 -4.35
N MET A 201 -17.02 -2.77 -5.27
CA MET A 201 -17.82 -2.30 -6.41
C MET A 201 -18.13 -3.41 -7.42
N ALA A 202 -17.21 -4.35 -7.58
CA ALA A 202 -17.35 -5.49 -8.47
C ALA A 202 -18.15 -6.66 -7.85
N VAL A 203 -18.54 -6.56 -6.57
CA VAL A 203 -19.13 -7.66 -5.79
C VAL A 203 -18.35 -8.97 -6.01
N ALA A 204 -17.05 -8.89 -5.75
CA ALA A 204 -16.14 -9.99 -6.08
C ALA A 204 -16.32 -11.16 -5.11
N ASN A 205 -16.85 -12.28 -5.60
CA ASN A 205 -17.06 -13.48 -4.81
C ASN A 205 -15.77 -13.95 -4.12
N ARG A 206 -15.89 -14.48 -2.91
CA ARG A 206 -14.79 -15.02 -2.09
C ARG A 206 -13.67 -14.02 -1.83
N SER A 207 -13.96 -12.73 -1.76
CA SER A 207 -12.99 -11.69 -1.44
C SER A 207 -13.42 -10.91 -0.20
N VAL A 208 -12.48 -10.22 0.43
CA VAL A 208 -12.80 -9.32 1.56
C VAL A 208 -13.75 -8.21 1.11
N GLY A 209 -13.56 -7.66 -0.10
CA GLY A 209 -14.47 -6.67 -0.67
C GLY A 209 -15.88 -7.21 -0.88
N GLY A 210 -16.04 -8.47 -1.29
CA GLY A 210 -17.34 -9.13 -1.38
C GLY A 210 -18.00 -9.29 -0.01
N MET A 211 -17.23 -9.74 1.01
CA MET A 211 -17.74 -9.86 2.38
C MET A 211 -18.17 -8.49 2.98
N LEU A 212 -17.42 -7.43 2.68
CA LEU A 212 -17.79 -6.06 3.06
C LEU A 212 -19.10 -5.61 2.36
N TYR A 213 -19.26 -5.96 1.09
CA TYR A 213 -20.49 -5.67 0.35
C TYR A 213 -21.70 -6.41 0.95
N ASP A 214 -21.56 -7.71 1.23
CA ASP A 214 -22.61 -8.52 1.84
C ASP A 214 -22.97 -8.00 3.23
N ALA A 215 -21.99 -7.72 4.08
CA ALA A 215 -22.20 -7.13 5.41
C ALA A 215 -22.97 -5.78 5.34
N LYS A 216 -22.71 -4.97 4.30
CA LYS A 216 -23.47 -3.73 4.05
C LYS A 216 -24.92 -4.03 3.64
N VAL A 217 -25.14 -4.97 2.73
CA VAL A 217 -26.47 -5.30 2.20
C VAL A 217 -27.36 -5.91 3.28
N TYR A 218 -26.79 -6.79 4.12
CA TYR A 218 -27.51 -7.45 5.20
C TYR A 218 -27.54 -6.63 6.49
N LEU A 219 -26.98 -5.42 6.50
CA LEU A 219 -26.90 -4.52 7.67
C LEU A 219 -26.16 -5.15 8.87
N GLU A 220 -25.21 -6.03 8.59
CA GLU A 220 -24.34 -6.66 9.60
C GLU A 220 -23.16 -5.76 9.94
N ILE A 221 -23.44 -4.69 10.69
CA ILE A 221 -22.44 -3.64 10.97
C ILE A 221 -21.24 -4.19 11.74
N SER A 222 -21.44 -5.19 12.61
CA SER A 222 -20.32 -5.85 13.32
C SER A 222 -19.34 -6.50 12.35
N ASP A 223 -19.85 -7.16 11.31
CA ASP A 223 -19.05 -7.81 10.28
C ASP A 223 -18.30 -6.79 9.43
N LEU A 224 -18.98 -5.71 9.05
CA LEU A 224 -18.36 -4.63 8.28
C LEU A 224 -17.14 -4.04 8.98
N PHE A 225 -17.24 -3.76 10.29
CA PHE A 225 -16.12 -3.29 11.08
C PHE A 225 -15.05 -4.37 11.30
N ALA A 226 -15.46 -5.63 11.56
CA ALA A 226 -14.55 -6.74 11.78
C ALA A 226 -13.69 -7.03 10.52
N TRP A 227 -14.31 -7.09 9.33
CA TRP A 227 -13.60 -7.23 8.06
C TRP A 227 -12.65 -6.06 7.79
N THR A 228 -13.06 -4.83 8.14
CA THR A 228 -12.20 -3.65 8.01
C THR A 228 -10.97 -3.77 8.91
N VAL A 229 -11.12 -4.23 10.15
CA VAL A 229 -9.98 -4.45 11.08
C VAL A 229 -9.04 -5.51 10.54
N LEU A 230 -9.56 -6.66 10.07
CA LEU A 230 -8.76 -7.73 9.47
C LEU A 230 -7.98 -7.24 8.25
N LEU A 231 -8.64 -6.47 7.39
CA LEU A 231 -8.00 -5.86 6.21
C LEU A 231 -6.85 -4.95 6.58
N VAL A 232 -7.07 -4.04 7.55
CA VAL A 232 -6.03 -3.12 8.05
C VAL A 232 -4.86 -3.90 8.64
N ALA A 233 -5.12 -4.96 9.42
CA ALA A 233 -4.06 -5.79 9.99
C ALA A 233 -3.21 -6.46 8.90
N VAL A 234 -3.86 -7.05 7.88
CA VAL A 234 -3.16 -7.70 6.76
C VAL A 234 -2.38 -6.68 5.93
N SER A 235 -2.93 -5.50 5.66
CA SER A 235 -2.25 -4.45 4.90
C SER A 235 -0.99 -3.94 5.61
N ILE A 236 -1.06 -3.70 6.93
CA ILE A 236 0.09 -3.28 7.74
C ILE A 236 1.17 -4.37 7.78
N LEU A 237 0.75 -5.64 7.93
CA LEU A 237 1.69 -6.76 7.93
C LEU A 237 2.42 -6.88 6.60
N PHE A 238 1.69 -6.78 5.49
CA PHE A 238 2.27 -6.81 4.15
C PHE A 238 3.24 -5.66 3.91
N GLU A 239 2.85 -4.43 4.30
CA GLU A 239 3.69 -3.25 4.17
C GLU A 239 5.02 -3.42 4.93
N LYS A 240 4.97 -3.83 6.21
CA LYS A 240 6.17 -4.06 7.01
C LYS A 240 7.06 -5.16 6.42
N ALA A 241 6.45 -6.28 6.00
CA ALA A 241 7.17 -7.39 5.39
C ALA A 241 7.84 -6.97 4.08
N PHE A 242 7.12 -6.24 3.22
CA PHE A 242 7.66 -5.76 1.95
C PHE A 242 8.80 -4.76 2.14
N LEU A 243 8.64 -3.77 3.00
CA LEU A 243 9.67 -2.76 3.26
C LEU A 243 10.92 -3.40 3.90
N TRP A 244 10.74 -4.37 4.79
CA TRP A 244 11.85 -5.14 5.33
C TRP A 244 12.59 -5.94 4.27
N LEU A 245 11.86 -6.63 3.37
CA LEU A 245 12.46 -7.34 2.24
C LEU A 245 13.18 -6.39 1.28
N LEU A 246 12.60 -5.24 0.99
CA LEU A 246 13.23 -4.22 0.15
C LEU A 246 14.57 -3.75 0.76
N ASP A 247 14.58 -3.43 2.06
CA ASP A 247 15.80 -3.05 2.77
C ASP A 247 16.86 -4.16 2.72
N LEU A 248 16.44 -5.41 2.91
CA LEU A 248 17.35 -6.56 2.85
C LEU A 248 17.96 -6.71 1.45
N CYS A 249 17.14 -6.62 0.40
CA CYS A 249 17.59 -6.72 -1.00
C CYS A 249 18.56 -5.59 -1.36
N VAL A 250 18.23 -4.34 -1.01
CA VAL A 250 19.08 -3.18 -1.29
C VAL A 250 20.41 -3.28 -0.54
N ASN A 251 20.38 -3.56 0.77
CA ASN A 251 21.58 -3.69 1.58
C ASN A 251 22.48 -4.85 1.11
N ARG A 252 21.88 -5.97 0.70
CA ARG A 252 22.65 -7.11 0.16
C ARG A 252 23.26 -6.78 -1.20
N ALA A 253 22.52 -6.04 -2.04
CA ALA A 253 23.01 -5.60 -3.33
C ALA A 253 24.21 -4.65 -3.20
N ILE A 254 24.23 -3.78 -2.19
CA ILE A 254 25.32 -2.82 -1.95
C ILE A 254 26.54 -3.49 -1.28
N ARG A 255 26.35 -4.44 -0.35
CA ARG A 255 27.42 -5.07 0.45
C ARG A 255 28.26 -6.13 -0.29
N TRP A 256 27.93 -6.53 -1.50
CA TRP A 256 28.57 -7.66 -2.19
C TRP A 256 29.96 -7.34 -2.79
N GLU A 257 30.57 -6.18 -2.50
CA GLU A 257 31.87 -5.74 -2.99
C GLU A 257 32.86 -5.33 -1.86
N GLY A 258 32.64 -5.84 -0.64
CA GLY A 258 33.60 -5.73 0.45
C GLY A 258 34.46 -6.97 0.60
#